data_0df349ebf9ba8795615d4af04a81644b
#
_entry.id   0df349ebf9ba8795615d4af04a81644b
#
_cell.length_a   1.000
_cell.length_b   1.000
_cell.length_c   1.000
_cell.angle_alpha   90.00
_cell.angle_beta   90.00
_cell.angle_gamma   90.00
#
_symmetry.space_group_name_H-M   'P 1'
#
loop_
_entity.id
_entity.type
_entity.pdbx_description
1 polymer ?
#
loop_
_entity_poly.entity_id
_entity_poly.type
_entity_poly.pdbx_seq_one_letter_code
_entity_poly.pdbx_strand_id
1 'polypeptide(L)' 'MNFIKLTSYEFNTTIYVNIETICAVYADSIEGTIVRLSGGNSCWVSEEPEEVLEMIDNALRESNKS' A
#
# COMPACT_ATOMS: atom_id res chain seq x y z
N MET A 1 -6.81 -3.93 13.47
CA MET A 1 -6.39 -2.88 12.53
C MET A 1 -5.02 -3.25 11.95
N ASN A 2 -4.94 -3.35 10.64
CA ASN A 2 -3.74 -3.84 9.98
C ASN A 2 -3.08 -2.76 9.13
N PHE A 3 -1.80 -2.51 9.37
CA PHE A 3 -1.03 -1.55 8.60
C PHE A 3 0.08 -2.26 7.84
N ILE A 4 0.39 -1.75 6.66
CA ILE A 4 1.56 -2.18 5.92
C ILE A 4 2.52 -1.00 5.81
N LYS A 5 3.80 -1.35 5.69
CA LYS A 5 4.87 -0.37 5.64
C LYS A 5 5.29 -0.16 4.19
N LEU A 6 5.16 1.05 3.71
CA LEU A 6 5.50 1.41 2.34
C LEU A 6 6.45 2.60 2.34
N THR A 7 7.09 2.83 1.20
CA THR A 7 8.01 3.95 1.04
C THR A 7 7.35 5.00 0.14
N SER A 8 7.17 6.19 0.66
CA SER A 8 6.64 7.29 -0.13
C SER A 8 7.59 7.63 -1.26
N TYR A 9 7.11 7.59 -2.49
CA TYR A 9 7.91 7.96 -3.65
C TYR A 9 8.29 9.44 -3.60
N GLU A 10 7.33 10.28 -3.27
CA GLU A 10 7.52 11.72 -3.30
C GLU A 10 8.51 12.23 -2.24
N PHE A 11 8.39 11.72 -1.03
CA PHE A 11 9.19 12.21 0.09
C PHE A 11 10.31 11.25 0.50
N ASN A 12 10.36 10.08 -0.14
CA ASN A 12 11.36 9.06 0.17
C ASN A 12 11.41 8.72 1.67
N THR A 13 10.26 8.61 2.27
CA THR A 13 10.14 8.30 3.69
C THR A 13 9.18 7.14 3.89
N THR A 14 9.32 6.47 5.02
CA THR A 14 8.43 5.35 5.37
C THR A 14 7.06 5.85 5.76
N ILE A 15 6.03 5.22 5.21
CA ILE A 15 4.65 5.49 5.60
C ILE A 15 3.98 4.18 5.98
N TYR A 16 2.99 4.26 6.85
CA TYR A 16 2.20 3.11 7.28
C TYR A 16 0.77 3.32 6.82
N VAL A 17 0.25 2.37 6.06
CA VAL A 17 -1.06 2.49 5.44
C VAL A 17 -1.98 1.41 5.99
N ASN A 18 -3.17 1.81 6.44
CA ASN A 18 -4.17 0.88 6.92
C ASN A 18 -4.78 0.15 5.72
N ILE A 19 -4.59 -1.16 5.64
CA ILE A 19 -5.05 -1.93 4.49
C ILE A 19 -6.57 -1.92 4.33
N GLU A 20 -7.31 -1.64 5.39
CA GLU A 20 -8.76 -1.56 5.32
C GLU A 20 -9.24 -0.34 4.52
N THR A 21 -8.38 0.64 4.31
CA THR A 21 -8.73 1.83 3.53
C THR A 21 -8.26 1.76 2.09
N ILE A 22 -7.55 0.70 1.71
CA ILE A 22 -7.02 0.58 0.35
C ILE A 22 -8.12 0.12 -0.58
N CYS A 23 -8.37 0.89 -1.63
CA CYS A 23 -9.38 0.57 -2.63
C CYS A 23 -8.78 -0.04 -3.90
N ALA A 24 -7.59 0.41 -4.29
CA ALA A 24 -6.96 -0.05 -5.52
C ALA A 24 -5.46 0.14 -5.45
N VAL A 25 -4.72 -0.73 -6.14
CA VAL A 25 -3.27 -0.63 -6.28
C VAL A 25 -2.96 -0.84 -7.75
N TYR A 26 -2.25 0.10 -8.37
CA TYR A 26 -1.92 -0.04 -9.78
C TYR A 26 -0.63 0.70 -10.11
N ALA A 27 -0.03 0.30 -11.22
CA ALA A 27 1.21 0.90 -11.67
C ALA A 27 0.96 2.24 -12.34
N ASP A 28 1.86 3.19 -12.07
CA ASP A 28 1.92 4.45 -12.78
C ASP A 28 3.21 4.43 -13.61
N SER A 29 3.13 4.78 -14.86
CA SER A 29 4.28 4.73 -15.76
C SER A 29 5.39 5.70 -15.37
N ILE A 30 5.11 6.70 -14.57
CA ILE A 30 6.07 7.74 -14.22
C ILE A 30 6.53 7.65 -12.77
N GLU A 31 5.60 7.42 -11.85
CA GLU A 31 5.88 7.56 -10.42
C GLU A 31 5.83 6.26 -9.63
N GLY A 32 5.86 5.13 -10.30
CA GLY A 32 5.88 3.84 -9.61
C GLY A 32 4.50 3.29 -9.37
N THR A 33 4.09 3.19 -8.13
CA THR A 33 2.83 2.56 -7.78
C THR A 33 1.90 3.55 -7.11
N ILE A 34 0.64 3.53 -7.51
CA ILE A 34 -0.40 4.33 -6.87
C ILE A 34 -1.22 3.41 -5.97
N VAL A 35 -1.33 3.80 -4.71
CA VAL A 35 -2.20 3.13 -3.74
C VAL A 35 -3.37 4.07 -3.47
N ARG A 36 -4.54 3.68 -3.93
CA ARG A 36 -5.73 4.49 -3.81
C ARG A 36 -6.46 4.15 -2.53
N LEU A 37 -6.81 5.18 -1.78
CA LEU A 37 -7.46 5.01 -0.47
C LEU A 37 -8.91 5.46 -0.53
N SER A 38 -9.71 4.97 0.39
CA SER A 38 -11.09 5.41 0.52
C SER A 38 -11.11 6.90 0.83
N GLY A 39 -12.16 7.59 0.39
CA GLY A 39 -12.26 9.03 0.56
C GLY A 39 -11.60 9.84 -0.56
N GLY A 40 -11.12 9.17 -1.61
CA GLY A 40 -10.55 9.87 -2.76
C GLY A 40 -9.07 10.23 -2.65
N ASN A 41 -8.41 9.80 -1.59
CA ASN A 41 -6.97 10.05 -1.42
C ASN A 41 -6.15 9.00 -2.13
N SER A 42 -4.89 9.35 -2.46
CA SER A 42 -3.96 8.42 -3.09
C SER A 42 -2.56 8.66 -2.56
N CYS A 43 -1.75 7.60 -2.59
CA CYS A 43 -0.33 7.68 -2.24
C CYS A 43 0.49 7.13 -3.39
N TRP A 44 1.63 7.75 -3.66
CA TRP A 44 2.61 7.20 -4.59
C TRP A 44 3.69 6.53 -3.78
N VAL A 45 3.97 5.27 -4.09
CA VAL A 45 4.96 4.49 -3.34
C VAL A 45 5.99 3.89 -4.29
N SER A 46 7.16 3.58 -3.73
CA SER A 46 8.27 3.03 -4.52
C SER A 46 8.14 1.53 -4.76
N GLU A 47 7.42 0.84 -3.91
CA GLU A 47 7.21 -0.60 -4.06
C GLU A 47 6.38 -0.89 -5.30
N GLU A 48 6.64 -2.01 -5.96
CA GLU A 48 5.86 -2.40 -7.11
C GLU A 48 4.48 -2.88 -6.70
N PRO A 49 3.48 -2.81 -7.60
CA PRO A 49 2.12 -3.24 -7.24
C PRO A 49 2.07 -4.66 -6.69
N GLU A 50 2.86 -5.57 -7.25
CA GLU A 50 2.89 -6.95 -6.80
C GLU A 50 3.42 -7.06 -5.38
N GLU A 51 4.42 -6.24 -5.03
CA GLU A 51 4.95 -6.21 -3.68
C GLU A 51 3.92 -5.70 -2.68
N VAL A 52 3.19 -4.66 -3.07
CA VAL A 52 2.16 -4.10 -2.20
C VAL A 52 1.06 -5.13 -1.95
N LEU A 53 0.63 -5.81 -3.01
CA LEU A 53 -0.41 -6.85 -2.88
C LEU A 53 0.07 -8.01 -2.01
N GLU A 54 1.33 -8.38 -2.13
CA GLU A 54 1.90 -9.43 -1.30
C GLU A 54 1.93 -9.04 0.18
N MET A 55 2.29 -7.79 0.45
CA MET A 55 2.27 -7.28 1.83
C MET A 55 0.87 -7.31 2.42
N ILE A 56 -0.13 -6.93 1.62
CA ILE A 56 -1.52 -6.96 2.05
C ILE A 56 -1.95 -8.39 2.36
N ASP A 57 -1.62 -9.31 1.47
CA ASP A 57 -1.97 -10.71 1.65
C ASP A 57 -1.34 -11.29 2.92
N ASN A 58 -0.07 -10.99 3.14
CA ASN A 58 0.63 -11.45 4.34
C ASN A 58 0.01 -10.87 5.61
N ALA A 59 -0.34 -9.60 5.59
CA ALA A 59 -0.96 -8.95 6.74
C ALA A 59 -2.31 -9.59 7.07
N LEU A 60 -3.10 -9.90 6.04
CA LEU A 60 -4.40 -10.54 6.22
C LEU A 60 -4.25 -11.96 6.76
N ARG A 61 -3.25 -12.70 6.30
CA ARG A 61 -3.00 -14.05 6.79
C ARG A 61 -2.60 -14.03 8.26
N GLU A 62 -1.74 -13.11 8.64
CA GLU A 62 -1.33 -12.98 10.03
C GLU A 62 -2.50 -12.60 10.93
N SER A 63 -3.38 -11.74 10.43
CA SER A 63 -4.56 -11.34 11.16
C SER A 63 -5.49 -12.52 11.43
N ASN A 64 -5.51 -13.50 10.54
CA ASN A 64 -6.37 -14.67 10.64
C ASN A 64 -5.78 -15.81 11.47
N LYS A 65 -4.57 -15.65 11.95
CA LYS A 65 -3.86 -16.69 12.67
C LYS A 65 -4.10 -16.70 14.17
N SER A 66 -4.84 -15.80 14.67
CA SER A 66 -5.07 -15.69 16.11
C SER A 66 -5.88 -16.84 16.67
#